data_5c3e3a966079cb6fa393bfbca364737c
#
_entry.id   5c3e3a966079cb6fa393bfbca364737c
#
_cell.length_a   1.000
_cell.length_b   1.000
_cell.length_c   1.000
_cell.angle_alpha   90.00
_cell.angle_beta   90.00
_cell.angle_gamma   90.00
#
_symmetry.space_group_name_H-M   'P 1'
#
loop_
_entity.id
_entity.type
_entity.pdbx_description
1 polymer ?
#
loop_
_entity_poly.entity_id
_entity_poly.type
_entity_poly.pdbx_seq_one_letter_code
_entity_poly.pdbx_strand_id
1 'polypeptide(L)'
;MTQMTEKKKPLIILTGPTAVGKTAASIGLAKAIGGEIISADSIQVYRHMDIGSAKILPEEMKGVKHYLIDVLNPEEEFNVAVFQKMAKDAMVEIYKRGRIPIVVGGTGFYIQALLYDIDFEKGEENTAYRKKLETYAKEHGAQALHDRLREADPKSADAIHANNVKRVIRALEYYHETGTKISEHNEAEREKDSPYQFAYFVLNDVRSRLYERIDRRVDIMVEQGLVDEVTALKTRGCTREMVSMQGLGYKEILDYLDGKNSLEEAVTILKRDTRHFAKRQLTWFRRERDVNWIQKEEFGYDEEKILQAMLAILKEKEITD
;
A
#
# COMPACT_ATOMS: atom_id res chain seq x y z
N MET A 1 -3.50 -34.42 -26.99
CA MET A 1 -2.47 -33.37 -26.81
C MET A 1 -2.65 -32.79 -25.41
N THR A 2 -1.86 -33.23 -24.45
CA THR A 2 -1.89 -32.72 -23.07
C THR A 2 -1.31 -31.31 -23.13
N GLN A 3 -2.14 -30.31 -22.90
CA GLN A 3 -1.65 -28.94 -22.65
C GLN A 3 -0.72 -29.04 -21.44
N MET A 4 0.57 -28.88 -21.64
CA MET A 4 1.50 -28.59 -20.56
C MET A 4 1.07 -27.27 -19.95
N THR A 5 0.39 -27.29 -18.83
CA THR A 5 0.11 -26.10 -18.04
C THR A 5 1.45 -25.49 -17.66
N GLU A 6 1.74 -24.33 -18.21
CA GLU A 6 2.97 -23.57 -17.88
C GLU A 6 3.00 -23.36 -16.36
N LYS A 7 4.10 -23.79 -15.72
CA LYS A 7 4.21 -23.71 -14.24
C LYS A 7 4.12 -22.24 -13.83
N LYS A 8 3.17 -21.88 -12.97
CA LYS A 8 3.01 -20.52 -12.46
C LYS A 8 4.32 -20.04 -11.83
N LYS A 9 4.67 -18.77 -12.07
CA LYS A 9 5.89 -18.16 -11.48
C LYS A 9 5.72 -17.94 -9.99
N PRO A 10 6.74 -18.19 -9.16
CA PRO A 10 6.65 -18.03 -7.72
C PRO A 10 6.59 -16.55 -7.31
N LEU A 11 5.74 -16.20 -6.36
CA LEU A 11 5.62 -14.85 -5.80
C LEU A 11 5.41 -14.94 -4.29
N ILE A 12 6.14 -14.15 -3.52
CA ILE A 12 5.95 -14.06 -2.07
C ILE A 12 5.42 -12.68 -1.72
N ILE A 13 4.40 -12.64 -0.88
CA ILE A 13 3.84 -11.44 -0.29
C ILE A 13 4.13 -11.45 1.20
N LEU A 14 4.77 -10.39 1.71
CA LEU A 14 4.98 -10.18 3.14
C LEU A 14 4.42 -8.84 3.56
N THR A 15 3.32 -8.86 4.25
CA THR A 15 2.59 -7.67 4.65
C THR A 15 2.26 -7.65 6.15
N GLY A 16 1.50 -6.66 6.56
CA GLY A 16 1.07 -6.45 7.94
C GLY A 16 0.95 -4.96 8.25
N PRO A 17 0.44 -4.59 9.43
CA PRO A 17 0.28 -3.19 9.80
C PRO A 17 1.64 -2.46 9.88
N THR A 18 1.58 -1.13 9.83
CA THR A 18 2.78 -0.31 10.07
C THR A 18 3.37 -0.62 11.44
N ALA A 19 4.68 -0.50 11.59
CA ALA A 19 5.45 -0.80 12.81
C ALA A 19 5.47 -2.27 13.28
N VAL A 20 4.90 -3.25 12.54
CA VAL A 20 4.91 -4.67 12.94
C VAL A 20 6.28 -5.36 12.79
N GLY A 21 7.21 -4.80 12.01
CA GLY A 21 8.54 -5.35 11.78
C GLY A 21 8.73 -6.07 10.44
N LYS A 22 7.97 -5.70 9.41
CA LYS A 22 8.08 -6.27 8.05
C LYS A 22 9.51 -6.21 7.49
N THR A 23 10.20 -5.09 7.68
CA THR A 23 11.54 -4.86 7.13
C THR A 23 12.55 -5.91 7.56
N ALA A 24 12.66 -6.17 8.87
CA ALA A 24 13.60 -7.18 9.39
C ALA A 24 13.24 -8.59 8.88
N ALA A 25 11.95 -8.95 8.94
CA ALA A 25 11.46 -10.25 8.50
C ALA A 25 11.69 -10.47 6.99
N SER A 26 11.46 -9.44 6.16
CA SER A 26 11.64 -9.54 4.70
C SER A 26 13.11 -9.71 4.30
N ILE A 27 14.02 -9.04 5.00
CA ILE A 27 15.47 -9.19 4.76
C ILE A 27 15.94 -10.59 5.15
N GLY A 28 15.51 -11.10 6.33
CA GLY A 28 15.79 -12.46 6.76
C GLY A 28 15.29 -13.48 5.73
N LEU A 29 14.05 -13.34 5.29
CA LEU A 29 13.44 -14.22 4.30
C LEU A 29 14.17 -14.13 2.95
N ALA A 30 14.44 -12.92 2.44
CA ALA A 30 15.15 -12.71 1.18
C ALA A 30 16.54 -13.35 1.17
N LYS A 31 17.29 -13.26 2.28
CA LYS A 31 18.59 -13.92 2.42
C LYS A 31 18.49 -15.43 2.43
N ALA A 32 17.49 -15.98 3.13
CA ALA A 32 17.31 -17.42 3.24
C ALA A 32 17.00 -18.10 1.90
N ILE A 33 16.24 -17.42 1.03
CA ILE A 33 15.77 -18.00 -0.26
C ILE A 33 16.45 -17.40 -1.49
N GLY A 34 17.42 -16.50 -1.32
CA GLY A 34 18.03 -15.79 -2.45
C GLY A 34 17.06 -14.85 -3.18
N GLY A 35 16.05 -14.35 -2.50
CA GLY A 35 15.02 -13.45 -3.07
C GLY A 35 15.44 -11.99 -3.17
N GLU A 36 14.63 -11.19 -3.87
CA GLU A 36 14.78 -9.73 -3.95
C GLU A 36 13.43 -9.04 -3.59
N ILE A 37 13.51 -7.84 -3.01
CA ILE A 37 12.36 -7.16 -2.42
C ILE A 37 11.80 -6.11 -3.36
N ILE A 38 10.45 -6.07 -3.50
CA ILE A 38 9.70 -5.01 -4.17
C ILE A 38 8.86 -4.29 -3.11
N SER A 39 9.11 -3.00 -2.89
CA SER A 39 8.32 -2.22 -1.93
C SER A 39 6.92 -1.94 -2.45
N ALA A 40 5.91 -2.36 -1.69
CA ALA A 40 4.50 -2.02 -1.89
C ALA A 40 4.04 -0.95 -0.89
N ASP A 41 4.85 0.08 -0.76
CA ASP A 41 4.55 1.27 0.03
C ASP A 41 4.27 2.44 -0.90
N SER A 42 3.26 3.26 -0.59
CA SER A 42 2.84 4.36 -1.45
C SER A 42 3.67 5.63 -1.29
N ILE A 43 4.57 5.68 -0.30
CA ILE A 43 5.37 6.89 0.01
C ILE A 43 6.87 6.62 -0.14
N GLN A 44 7.38 5.44 0.22
CA GLN A 44 8.82 5.12 0.11
C GLN A 44 9.36 5.16 -1.33
N VAL A 45 8.49 5.19 -2.31
CA VAL A 45 8.81 5.34 -3.74
C VAL A 45 9.39 6.72 -4.05
N TYR A 46 9.07 7.74 -3.25
CA TYR A 46 9.46 9.12 -3.48
C TYR A 46 10.83 9.46 -2.89
N ARG A 47 11.66 10.13 -3.68
CA ARG A 47 12.94 10.71 -3.24
C ARG A 47 12.71 11.80 -2.19
N HIS A 48 13.66 11.92 -1.25
CA HIS A 48 13.64 12.97 -0.20
C HIS A 48 12.49 12.87 0.79
N MET A 49 11.76 11.77 0.78
CA MET A 49 10.70 11.46 1.73
C MET A 49 11.13 10.25 2.56
N ASP A 50 12.09 10.45 3.47
CA ASP A 50 12.85 9.38 4.11
C ASP A 50 12.34 9.10 5.54
N ILE A 51 12.30 10.15 6.35
CA ILE A 51 11.95 10.06 7.78
C ILE A 51 10.45 9.76 7.92
N GLY A 52 9.59 10.57 7.32
CA GLY A 52 8.13 10.43 7.44
C GLY A 52 7.60 9.14 6.85
N SER A 53 8.26 8.56 5.86
CA SER A 53 7.91 7.27 5.27
C SER A 53 8.53 6.08 6.01
N ALA A 54 9.40 6.31 7.01
CA ALA A 54 10.25 5.28 7.61
C ALA A 54 10.98 4.44 6.55
N LYS A 55 11.57 5.11 5.57
CA LYS A 55 12.28 4.46 4.47
C LYS A 55 13.47 3.66 4.98
N ILE A 56 13.66 2.48 4.41
CA ILE A 56 14.82 1.66 4.74
C ILE A 56 16.10 2.30 4.21
N LEU A 57 17.11 2.39 5.04
CA LEU A 57 18.42 2.90 4.67
C LEU A 57 19.25 1.83 3.94
N PRO A 58 20.20 2.23 3.07
CA PRO A 58 21.05 1.27 2.32
C PRO A 58 21.77 0.26 3.22
N GLU A 59 22.27 0.68 4.38
CA GLU A 59 22.94 -0.20 5.36
C GLU A 59 21.97 -1.19 6.00
N GLU A 60 20.69 -0.82 6.17
CA GLU A 60 19.66 -1.70 6.71
C GLU A 60 19.23 -2.78 5.71
N MET A 61 19.42 -2.53 4.40
CA MET A 61 19.10 -3.51 3.34
C MET A 61 20.01 -4.73 3.40
N LYS A 62 21.14 -4.67 4.07
CA LYS A 62 22.09 -5.79 4.31
C LYS A 62 22.45 -6.56 3.04
N GLY A 63 22.60 -5.86 1.91
CA GLY A 63 22.94 -6.42 0.61
C GLY A 63 21.76 -7.05 -0.15
N VAL A 64 20.56 -7.03 0.38
CA VAL A 64 19.35 -7.46 -0.35
C VAL A 64 18.90 -6.32 -1.27
N LYS A 65 18.70 -6.63 -2.55
CA LYS A 65 18.25 -5.64 -3.53
C LYS A 65 16.76 -5.30 -3.30
N HIS A 66 16.48 -3.99 -3.26
CA HIS A 66 15.13 -3.44 -3.13
C HIS A 66 14.75 -2.66 -4.38
N TYR A 67 13.50 -2.77 -4.79
CA TYR A 67 12.89 -2.05 -5.91
C TYR A 67 11.76 -1.16 -5.42
N LEU A 68 11.44 -0.13 -6.20
CA LEU A 68 10.38 0.84 -5.91
C LEU A 68 10.64 1.65 -4.63
N ILE A 69 11.92 1.95 -4.40
CA ILE A 69 12.37 2.88 -3.36
C ILE A 69 13.18 3.97 -4.06
N ASP A 70 12.92 5.24 -3.76
CA ASP A 70 13.62 6.41 -4.33
C ASP A 70 13.61 6.47 -5.88
N VAL A 71 12.51 6.09 -6.51
CA VAL A 71 12.43 6.03 -7.98
C VAL A 71 11.63 7.18 -8.59
N LEU A 72 10.78 7.85 -7.82
CA LEU A 72 9.98 9.00 -8.26
C LEU A 72 10.34 10.28 -7.47
N ASN A 73 10.08 11.44 -8.08
CA ASN A 73 10.12 12.70 -7.36
C ASN A 73 8.75 13.00 -6.71
N PRO A 74 8.68 13.81 -5.66
CA PRO A 74 7.42 14.09 -4.96
C PRO A 74 6.30 14.69 -5.84
N GLU A 75 6.66 15.33 -6.94
CA GLU A 75 5.72 15.93 -7.90
C GLU A 75 5.09 14.91 -8.86
N GLU A 76 5.70 13.74 -8.98
CA GLU A 76 5.24 12.70 -9.90
C GLU A 76 4.06 11.92 -9.30
N GLU A 77 3.09 11.60 -10.12
CA GLU A 77 1.94 10.82 -9.68
C GLU A 77 2.31 9.34 -9.48
N PHE A 78 1.94 8.81 -8.32
CA PHE A 78 2.05 7.40 -8.02
C PHE A 78 0.69 6.85 -7.59
N ASN A 79 0.16 5.96 -8.39
CA ASN A 79 -1.12 5.30 -8.18
C ASN A 79 -0.97 3.78 -8.36
N VAL A 80 -2.06 3.04 -8.16
CA VAL A 80 -2.06 1.58 -8.24
C VAL A 80 -1.64 1.03 -9.61
N ALA A 81 -2.03 1.70 -10.70
CA ALA A 81 -1.67 1.26 -12.06
C ALA A 81 -0.17 1.46 -12.33
N VAL A 82 0.38 2.60 -11.90
CA VAL A 82 1.83 2.88 -11.97
C VAL A 82 2.60 1.88 -11.13
N PHE A 83 2.16 1.63 -9.88
CA PHE A 83 2.76 0.61 -9.01
C PHE A 83 2.77 -0.76 -9.70
N GLN A 84 1.61 -1.23 -10.19
CA GLN A 84 1.49 -2.56 -10.81
C GLN A 84 2.45 -2.71 -11.98
N LYS A 85 2.53 -1.71 -12.85
CA LYS A 85 3.45 -1.71 -13.99
C LYS A 85 4.91 -1.81 -13.52
N MET A 86 5.34 -0.92 -12.63
CA MET A 86 6.72 -0.90 -12.12
C MET A 86 7.07 -2.18 -11.37
N ALA A 87 6.14 -2.73 -10.59
CA ALA A 87 6.33 -3.99 -9.88
C ALA A 87 6.47 -5.17 -10.85
N LYS A 88 5.66 -5.25 -11.91
CA LYS A 88 5.80 -6.27 -12.95
C LYS A 88 7.15 -6.17 -13.68
N ASP A 89 7.59 -4.96 -14.03
CA ASP A 89 8.91 -4.73 -14.63
C ASP A 89 10.02 -5.23 -13.70
N ALA A 90 9.95 -4.90 -12.41
CA ALA A 90 10.90 -5.40 -11.41
C ALA A 90 10.86 -6.94 -11.29
N MET A 91 9.67 -7.56 -11.29
CA MET A 91 9.52 -9.01 -11.26
C MET A 91 10.19 -9.69 -12.46
N VAL A 92 10.05 -9.13 -13.67
CA VAL A 92 10.72 -9.65 -14.86
C VAL A 92 12.22 -9.67 -14.65
N GLU A 93 12.80 -8.59 -14.12
CA GLU A 93 14.23 -8.50 -13.86
C GLU A 93 14.70 -9.48 -12.75
N ILE A 94 13.88 -9.71 -11.73
CA ILE A 94 14.16 -10.66 -10.67
C ILE A 94 14.16 -12.10 -11.22
N TYR A 95 13.13 -12.47 -11.99
CA TYR A 95 13.02 -13.80 -12.59
C TYR A 95 14.15 -14.09 -13.59
N LYS A 96 14.60 -13.11 -14.40
CA LYS A 96 15.76 -13.25 -15.29
C LYS A 96 17.04 -13.65 -14.56
N ARG A 97 17.16 -13.28 -13.28
CA ARG A 97 18.29 -13.68 -12.42
C ARG A 97 18.08 -15.01 -11.69
N GLY A 98 16.99 -15.72 -11.97
CA GLY A 98 16.62 -16.94 -11.28
C GLY A 98 16.24 -16.75 -9.81
N ARG A 99 15.79 -15.54 -9.43
CA ARG A 99 15.44 -15.18 -8.05
C ARG A 99 13.93 -15.10 -7.87
N ILE A 100 13.48 -15.13 -6.62
CA ILE A 100 12.06 -15.04 -6.26
C ILE A 100 11.74 -13.61 -5.80
N PRO A 101 10.74 -12.94 -6.39
CA PRO A 101 10.29 -11.64 -5.92
C PRO A 101 9.52 -11.76 -4.61
N ILE A 102 9.83 -10.85 -3.67
CA ILE A 102 9.13 -10.70 -2.39
C ILE A 102 8.51 -9.30 -2.36
N VAL A 103 7.19 -9.22 -2.46
CA VAL A 103 6.46 -7.95 -2.37
C VAL A 103 6.23 -7.62 -0.90
N VAL A 104 6.79 -6.50 -0.44
CA VAL A 104 6.78 -6.11 0.97
C VAL A 104 6.13 -4.76 1.13
N GLY A 105 5.05 -4.66 1.92
CA GLY A 105 4.42 -3.37 2.16
C GLY A 105 3.16 -3.43 2.98
N GLY A 106 2.52 -2.26 3.09
CA GLY A 106 1.27 -2.11 3.85
C GLY A 106 0.09 -1.64 3.01
N THR A 107 0.29 -1.39 1.71
CA THR A 107 -0.75 -0.89 0.81
C THR A 107 -1.50 -2.06 0.19
N GLY A 108 -2.50 -2.57 0.92
CA GLY A 108 -3.22 -3.80 0.55
C GLY A 108 -3.79 -3.79 -0.86
N PHE A 109 -4.32 -2.64 -1.33
CA PHE A 109 -4.86 -2.54 -2.69
C PHE A 109 -3.77 -2.67 -3.77
N TYR A 110 -2.55 -2.19 -3.53
CA TYR A 110 -1.42 -2.38 -4.45
C TYR A 110 -1.04 -3.85 -4.56
N ILE A 111 -0.96 -4.52 -3.40
CA ILE A 111 -0.67 -5.97 -3.33
C ILE A 111 -1.74 -6.76 -4.07
N GLN A 112 -3.01 -6.48 -3.83
CA GLN A 112 -4.14 -7.15 -4.49
C GLN A 112 -4.09 -6.96 -6.01
N ALA A 113 -3.84 -5.72 -6.46
CA ALA A 113 -3.74 -5.38 -7.88
C ALA A 113 -2.65 -6.18 -8.60
N LEU A 114 -1.49 -6.35 -7.97
CA LEU A 114 -0.39 -7.13 -8.53
C LEU A 114 -0.68 -8.63 -8.48
N LEU A 115 -1.16 -9.12 -7.33
CA LEU A 115 -1.37 -10.56 -7.07
C LEU A 115 -2.41 -11.19 -7.98
N TYR A 116 -3.51 -10.48 -8.23
CA TYR A 116 -4.61 -10.97 -9.09
C TYR A 116 -4.58 -10.38 -10.50
N ASP A 117 -3.52 -9.66 -10.83
CA ASP A 117 -3.35 -9.02 -12.14
C ASP A 117 -4.59 -8.21 -12.54
N ILE A 118 -5.05 -7.35 -11.63
CA ILE A 118 -6.24 -6.52 -11.87
C ILE A 118 -6.00 -5.66 -13.11
N ASP A 119 -6.92 -5.73 -14.04
CA ASP A 119 -6.86 -4.86 -15.22
C ASP A 119 -7.38 -3.46 -14.85
N PHE A 120 -6.46 -2.50 -14.92
CA PHE A 120 -6.83 -1.10 -14.88
C PHE A 120 -7.01 -0.63 -16.30
N GLU A 121 -8.20 -0.91 -16.87
CA GLU A 121 -8.56 -0.36 -18.18
C GLU A 121 -8.18 1.12 -18.20
N LYS A 122 -7.41 1.47 -19.20
CA LYS A 122 -7.12 2.87 -19.54
C LYS A 122 -8.39 3.51 -20.09
N GLY A 123 -9.33 3.83 -19.21
CA GLY A 123 -10.27 4.88 -19.53
C GLY A 123 -9.41 6.13 -19.78
N GLU A 124 -9.53 6.73 -20.93
CA GLU A 124 -9.01 8.10 -21.13
C GLU A 124 -9.56 8.89 -19.94
N GLU A 125 -8.66 9.47 -19.12
CA GLU A 125 -9.12 10.31 -18.02
C GLU A 125 -10.02 11.39 -18.60
N ASN A 126 -11.33 11.18 -18.51
CA ASN A 126 -12.29 12.16 -18.96
C ASN A 126 -12.31 13.32 -17.97
N THR A 127 -11.21 14.08 -18.02
CA THR A 127 -10.98 15.22 -17.13
C THR A 127 -12.14 16.21 -17.19
N ALA A 128 -12.87 16.28 -18.29
CA ALA A 128 -14.07 17.12 -18.44
C ALA A 128 -15.25 16.59 -17.63
N TYR A 129 -15.50 15.27 -17.65
CA TYR A 129 -16.57 14.65 -16.87
C TYR A 129 -16.26 14.69 -15.38
N ARG A 130 -15.00 14.41 -14.98
CA ARG A 130 -14.53 14.55 -13.61
C ARG A 130 -14.77 15.96 -13.08
N LYS A 131 -14.36 16.99 -13.82
CA LYS A 131 -14.58 18.39 -13.44
C LYS A 131 -16.06 18.73 -13.26
N LYS A 132 -16.94 18.19 -14.12
CA LYS A 132 -18.39 18.35 -13.96
C LYS A 132 -18.88 17.75 -12.64
N LEU A 133 -18.41 16.55 -12.29
CA LEU A 133 -18.80 15.88 -11.03
C LEU A 133 -18.22 16.61 -9.80
N GLU A 134 -16.99 17.11 -9.87
CA GLU A 134 -16.38 17.91 -8.81
C GLU A 134 -17.14 19.23 -8.58
N THR A 135 -17.48 19.92 -9.68
CA THR A 135 -18.30 21.15 -9.62
C THR A 135 -19.68 20.84 -9.03
N TYR A 136 -20.32 19.77 -9.50
CA TYR A 136 -21.62 19.36 -8.97
C TYR A 136 -21.58 19.06 -7.46
N ALA A 137 -20.52 18.37 -6.99
CA ALA A 137 -20.34 18.11 -5.57
C ALA A 137 -20.12 19.39 -4.74
N LYS A 138 -19.46 20.41 -5.31
CA LYS A 138 -19.25 21.71 -4.64
C LYS A 138 -20.56 22.50 -4.55
N GLU A 139 -21.38 22.48 -5.59
CA GLU A 139 -22.61 23.25 -5.67
C GLU A 139 -23.78 22.60 -4.91
N HIS A 140 -23.91 21.27 -4.95
CA HIS A 140 -25.07 20.53 -4.44
C HIS A 140 -24.76 19.67 -3.21
N GLY A 141 -23.46 19.59 -2.83
CA GLY A 141 -23.00 18.79 -1.69
C GLY A 141 -22.70 17.33 -2.02
N ALA A 142 -21.94 16.71 -1.12
CA ALA A 142 -21.48 15.33 -1.27
C ALA A 142 -22.63 14.31 -1.32
N GLN A 143 -23.72 14.56 -0.60
CA GLN A 143 -24.88 13.67 -0.59
C GLN A 143 -25.59 13.63 -1.95
N ALA A 144 -25.81 14.77 -2.59
CA ALA A 144 -26.46 14.82 -3.91
C ALA A 144 -25.63 14.07 -4.99
N LEU A 145 -24.29 14.16 -4.92
CA LEU A 145 -23.43 13.37 -5.78
C LEU A 145 -23.53 11.86 -5.48
N HIS A 146 -23.62 11.49 -4.22
CA HIS A 146 -23.77 10.10 -3.80
C HIS A 146 -25.11 9.50 -4.22
N ASP A 147 -26.18 10.29 -4.23
CA ASP A 147 -27.50 9.86 -4.69
C ASP A 147 -27.46 9.50 -6.19
N ARG A 148 -26.70 10.26 -7.02
CA ARG A 148 -26.42 9.86 -8.43
C ARG A 148 -25.67 8.54 -8.53
N LEU A 149 -24.73 8.27 -7.62
CA LEU A 149 -24.06 6.98 -7.57
C LEU A 149 -25.05 5.87 -7.20
N ARG A 150 -25.98 6.13 -6.30
CA ARG A 150 -27.03 5.16 -5.91
C ARG A 150 -27.95 4.79 -7.08
N GLU A 151 -28.22 5.73 -7.97
CA GLU A 151 -28.99 5.46 -9.19
C GLU A 151 -28.18 4.62 -10.19
N ALA A 152 -26.89 4.92 -10.37
CA ALA A 152 -26.02 4.26 -11.33
C ALA A 152 -25.51 2.89 -10.85
N ASP A 153 -25.04 2.81 -9.60
CA ASP A 153 -24.46 1.63 -8.97
C ASP A 153 -24.83 1.55 -7.49
N PRO A 154 -26.00 0.99 -7.15
CA PRO A 154 -26.47 0.90 -5.76
C PRO A 154 -25.48 0.17 -4.83
N LYS A 155 -24.83 -0.90 -5.28
CA LYS A 155 -23.86 -1.66 -4.48
C LYS A 155 -22.64 -0.79 -4.11
N SER A 156 -22.14 0.00 -5.06
CA SER A 156 -21.06 0.95 -4.78
C SER A 156 -21.50 2.06 -3.83
N ALA A 157 -22.74 2.55 -3.96
CA ALA A 157 -23.26 3.55 -3.05
C ALA A 157 -23.40 3.03 -1.60
N ASP A 158 -23.75 1.77 -1.41
CA ASP A 158 -23.78 1.17 -0.08
C ASP A 158 -22.38 0.96 0.52
N ALA A 159 -21.37 0.73 -0.33
CA ALA A 159 -19.98 0.51 0.09
C ALA A 159 -19.17 1.79 0.28
N ILE A 160 -19.55 2.88 -0.35
CA ILE A 160 -18.81 4.16 -0.37
C ILE A 160 -19.60 5.22 0.40
N HIS A 161 -19.00 5.74 1.47
CA HIS A 161 -19.63 6.83 2.22
C HIS A 161 -19.70 8.11 1.38
N ALA A 162 -20.81 8.87 1.45
CA ALA A 162 -21.03 10.09 0.67
C ALA A 162 -19.89 11.12 0.75
N ASN A 163 -19.30 11.29 1.93
CA ASN A 163 -18.16 12.20 2.14
C ASN A 163 -16.88 11.76 1.41
N ASN A 164 -16.83 10.54 0.88
CA ASN A 164 -15.70 10.10 0.07
C ASN A 164 -15.90 10.48 -1.41
N VAL A 165 -16.03 11.79 -1.64
CA VAL A 165 -16.33 12.38 -2.95
C VAL A 165 -15.44 11.84 -4.06
N LYS A 166 -14.13 11.67 -3.80
CA LYS A 166 -13.18 11.14 -4.79
C LYS A 166 -13.55 9.72 -5.25
N ARG A 167 -13.98 8.84 -4.32
CA ARG A 167 -14.41 7.48 -4.68
C ARG A 167 -15.77 7.45 -5.37
N VAL A 168 -16.68 8.33 -4.95
CA VAL A 168 -17.98 8.48 -5.61
C VAL A 168 -17.78 8.94 -7.06
N ILE A 169 -16.94 9.95 -7.29
CA ILE A 169 -16.58 10.41 -8.63
C ILE A 169 -15.98 9.27 -9.45
N ARG A 170 -14.99 8.54 -8.93
CA ARG A 170 -14.35 7.43 -9.65
C ARG A 170 -15.35 6.36 -10.09
N ALA A 171 -16.32 6.02 -9.25
CA ALA A 171 -17.35 5.04 -9.58
C ALA A 171 -18.28 5.53 -10.70
N LEU A 172 -18.66 6.80 -10.66
CA LEU A 172 -19.48 7.41 -11.71
C LEU A 172 -18.72 7.57 -13.03
N GLU A 173 -17.44 7.92 -13.00
CA GLU A 173 -16.58 7.97 -14.18
C GLU A 173 -16.48 6.60 -14.84
N TYR A 174 -16.17 5.57 -14.05
CA TYR A 174 -16.04 4.21 -14.56
C TYR A 174 -17.33 3.77 -15.28
N TYR A 175 -18.49 4.03 -14.66
CA TYR A 175 -19.78 3.72 -15.28
C TYR A 175 -20.02 4.54 -16.56
N HIS A 176 -19.65 5.82 -16.57
CA HIS A 176 -19.80 6.68 -17.73
C HIS A 176 -18.92 6.24 -18.91
N GLU A 177 -17.71 5.78 -18.64
CA GLU A 177 -16.73 5.40 -19.65
C GLU A 177 -16.97 3.99 -20.22
N THR A 178 -17.34 3.05 -19.34
CA THR A 178 -17.42 1.62 -19.70
C THR A 178 -18.84 1.10 -19.89
N GLY A 179 -19.86 1.82 -19.37
CA GLY A 179 -21.24 1.34 -19.27
C GLY A 179 -21.43 0.21 -18.25
N THR A 180 -20.38 -0.21 -17.55
CA THR A 180 -20.38 -1.28 -16.55
C THR A 180 -20.28 -0.70 -15.15
N LYS A 181 -20.99 -1.28 -14.18
CA LYS A 181 -20.88 -0.85 -12.79
C LYS A 181 -19.54 -1.23 -12.21
N ILE A 182 -18.90 -0.30 -11.50
CA ILE A 182 -17.60 -0.59 -10.85
C ILE A 182 -17.73 -1.68 -9.79
N SER A 183 -18.89 -1.85 -9.15
CA SER A 183 -19.16 -2.95 -8.22
C SER A 183 -19.08 -4.31 -8.90
N GLU A 184 -19.64 -4.46 -10.11
CA GLU A 184 -19.61 -5.70 -10.89
C GLU A 184 -18.18 -6.02 -11.35
N HIS A 185 -17.46 -5.02 -11.87
CA HIS A 185 -16.04 -5.17 -12.19
C HIS A 185 -15.21 -5.62 -10.98
N ASN A 186 -15.35 -4.95 -9.84
CA ASN A 186 -14.62 -5.29 -8.63
C ASN A 186 -14.94 -6.70 -8.10
N GLU A 187 -16.18 -7.18 -8.26
CA GLU A 187 -16.56 -8.54 -7.91
C GLU A 187 -15.88 -9.55 -8.82
N ALA A 188 -15.94 -9.34 -10.13
CA ALA A 188 -15.27 -10.20 -11.11
C ALA A 188 -13.75 -10.27 -10.90
N GLU A 189 -13.12 -9.10 -10.63
CA GLU A 189 -11.68 -9.05 -10.33
C GLU A 189 -11.31 -9.78 -9.04
N ARG A 190 -12.20 -9.81 -8.04
CA ARG A 190 -11.98 -10.56 -6.79
C ARG A 190 -12.09 -12.08 -6.95
N GLU A 191 -12.83 -12.55 -7.95
CA GLU A 191 -13.01 -13.97 -8.22
C GLU A 191 -11.87 -14.56 -9.07
N LYS A 192 -11.05 -13.69 -9.69
CA LYS A 192 -9.91 -14.13 -10.49
C LYS A 192 -8.92 -14.96 -9.67
N ASP A 193 -8.43 -16.01 -10.28
CA ASP A 193 -7.29 -16.75 -9.77
C ASP A 193 -6.00 -15.97 -10.02
N SER A 194 -5.07 -16.05 -9.07
CA SER A 194 -3.75 -15.46 -9.26
C SER A 194 -3.00 -16.16 -10.41
N PRO A 195 -2.33 -15.41 -11.31
CA PRO A 195 -1.43 -15.99 -12.31
C PRO A 195 -0.12 -16.49 -11.71
N TYR A 196 0.09 -16.29 -10.40
CA TYR A 196 1.30 -16.68 -9.68
C TYR A 196 1.07 -17.88 -8.78
N GLN A 197 2.10 -18.69 -8.56
CA GLN A 197 2.21 -19.62 -7.44
C GLN A 197 2.69 -18.79 -6.23
N PHE A 198 1.83 -18.55 -5.24
CA PHE A 198 2.15 -17.55 -4.22
C PHE A 198 2.02 -18.06 -2.79
N ALA A 199 2.80 -17.42 -1.91
CA ALA A 199 2.58 -17.45 -0.47
C ALA A 199 2.32 -16.02 0.04
N TYR A 200 1.23 -15.86 0.77
CA TYR A 200 0.81 -14.57 1.31
C TYR A 200 0.91 -14.58 2.83
N PHE A 201 1.93 -13.88 3.36
CA PHE A 201 2.15 -13.76 4.81
C PHE A 201 1.65 -12.41 5.32
N VAL A 202 0.93 -12.44 6.44
CA VAL A 202 0.53 -11.25 7.19
C VAL A 202 1.13 -11.32 8.58
N LEU A 203 2.17 -10.52 8.83
CA LEU A 203 2.68 -10.34 10.18
C LEU A 203 1.68 -9.57 11.03
N ASN A 204 1.44 -10.04 12.24
CA ASN A 204 0.60 -9.37 13.21
C ASN A 204 1.22 -9.39 14.61
N ASP A 205 0.77 -8.48 15.45
CA ASP A 205 1.22 -8.35 16.83
C ASP A 205 0.03 -8.00 17.74
N VAL A 206 0.17 -8.17 19.05
CA VAL A 206 -0.86 -7.71 19.98
C VAL A 206 -1.04 -6.21 19.88
N ARG A 207 -2.29 -5.78 19.97
CA ARG A 207 -2.68 -4.39 19.68
C ARG A 207 -1.95 -3.35 20.55
N SER A 208 -1.81 -3.61 21.85
CA SER A 208 -1.11 -2.70 22.77
C SER A 208 0.33 -2.47 22.34
N ARG A 209 1.06 -3.57 22.08
CA ARG A 209 2.46 -3.52 21.64
C ARG A 209 2.62 -2.83 20.28
N LEU A 210 1.70 -3.09 19.35
CA LEU A 210 1.70 -2.41 18.05
C LEU A 210 1.53 -0.90 18.21
N TYR A 211 0.63 -0.46 19.08
CA TYR A 211 0.36 0.95 19.32
C TYR A 211 1.54 1.65 20.01
N GLU A 212 2.15 1.03 21.00
CA GLU A 212 3.39 1.52 21.63
C GLU A 212 4.51 1.71 20.60
N ARG A 213 4.69 0.72 19.71
CA ARG A 213 5.69 0.80 18.64
C ARG A 213 5.38 1.91 17.62
N ILE A 214 4.10 2.14 17.32
CA ILE A 214 3.67 3.25 16.45
C ILE A 214 4.01 4.58 17.12
N ASP A 215 3.60 4.76 18.37
CA ASP A 215 3.80 6.03 19.08
C ASP A 215 5.29 6.34 19.23
N ARG A 216 6.09 5.35 19.64
CA ARG A 216 7.56 5.49 19.73
C ARG A 216 8.21 5.81 18.37
N ARG A 217 7.74 5.18 17.29
CA ARG A 217 8.24 5.47 15.94
C ARG A 217 7.99 6.94 15.55
N VAL A 218 6.81 7.47 15.85
CA VAL A 218 6.50 8.88 15.59
C VAL A 218 7.42 9.80 16.39
N ASP A 219 7.68 9.50 17.66
CA ASP A 219 8.62 10.28 18.48
C ASP A 219 10.02 10.29 17.85
N ILE A 220 10.52 9.11 17.46
CA ILE A 220 11.82 8.98 16.79
C ILE A 220 11.85 9.77 15.47
N MET A 221 10.79 9.75 14.65
CA MET A 221 10.72 10.53 13.41
C MET A 221 10.85 12.03 13.68
N VAL A 222 10.21 12.54 14.74
CA VAL A 222 10.32 13.96 15.12
C VAL A 222 11.74 14.28 15.59
N GLU A 223 12.34 13.43 16.41
CA GLU A 223 13.73 13.57 16.88
C GLU A 223 14.75 13.52 15.73
N GLN A 224 14.48 12.72 14.69
CA GLN A 224 15.32 12.59 13.50
C GLN A 224 15.18 13.75 12.51
N GLY A 225 14.28 14.70 12.74
CA GLY A 225 14.11 15.87 11.90
C GLY A 225 12.95 15.78 10.89
N LEU A 226 11.86 15.08 11.20
CA LEU A 226 10.67 15.05 10.35
C LEU A 226 10.17 16.45 9.97
N VAL A 227 10.25 17.41 10.90
CA VAL A 227 9.85 18.81 10.65
C VAL A 227 10.75 19.44 9.60
N ASP A 228 12.05 19.22 9.66
CA ASP A 228 13.02 19.75 8.71
C ASP A 228 12.84 19.12 7.31
N GLU A 229 12.59 17.81 7.25
CA GLU A 229 12.29 17.11 6.00
C GLU A 229 11.07 17.74 5.31
N VAL A 230 9.96 17.91 6.04
CA VAL A 230 8.73 18.50 5.46
C VAL A 230 8.92 19.97 5.11
N THR A 231 9.70 20.72 5.89
CA THR A 231 10.04 22.11 5.58
C THR A 231 10.85 22.22 4.28
N ALA A 232 11.81 21.31 4.08
CA ALA A 232 12.59 21.27 2.84
C ALA A 232 11.72 20.92 1.62
N LEU A 233 10.80 19.96 1.76
CA LEU A 233 9.83 19.62 0.71
C LEU A 233 8.91 20.80 0.38
N LYS A 234 8.37 21.49 1.39
CA LYS A 234 7.54 22.70 1.21
C LYS A 234 8.31 23.80 0.50
N THR A 235 9.58 24.03 0.87
CA THR A 235 10.46 25.04 0.23
C THR A 235 10.75 24.69 -1.24
N ARG A 236 10.77 23.40 -1.61
CA ARG A 236 10.89 22.93 -3.00
C ARG A 236 9.60 23.08 -3.81
N GLY A 237 8.51 23.54 -3.20
CA GLY A 237 7.22 23.73 -3.85
C GLY A 237 6.27 22.53 -3.73
N CYS A 238 6.57 21.54 -2.88
CA CYS A 238 5.64 20.45 -2.61
C CYS A 238 4.43 20.99 -1.84
N THR A 239 3.23 20.80 -2.41
CA THR A 239 1.98 21.29 -1.83
C THR A 239 1.13 20.18 -1.28
N ARG A 240 0.15 20.54 -0.42
CA ARG A 240 -0.77 19.59 0.20
C ARG A 240 -1.59 18.78 -0.81
N GLU A 241 -1.82 19.30 -2.01
CA GLU A 241 -2.59 18.67 -3.08
C GLU A 241 -1.86 17.50 -3.71
N MET A 242 -0.52 17.48 -3.65
CA MET A 242 0.31 16.40 -4.20
C MET A 242 0.04 15.08 -3.47
N VAL A 243 -0.05 13.98 -4.22
CA VAL A 243 -0.32 12.64 -3.66
C VAL A 243 0.72 12.24 -2.63
N SER A 244 1.99 12.52 -2.87
CA SER A 244 3.10 12.29 -1.95
C SER A 244 2.88 12.95 -0.60
N MET A 245 2.43 14.21 -0.58
CA MET A 245 2.24 14.99 0.63
C MET A 245 0.96 14.64 1.42
N GLN A 246 0.14 13.71 0.92
CA GLN A 246 -1.00 13.14 1.65
C GLN A 246 -0.60 12.01 2.60
N GLY A 247 0.66 11.58 2.56
CA GLY A 247 1.19 10.57 3.48
C GLY A 247 1.09 10.99 4.95
N LEU A 248 1.00 9.98 5.84
CA LEU A 248 1.08 10.21 7.29
C LEU A 248 2.46 10.78 7.65
N GLY A 249 2.48 11.77 8.52
CA GLY A 249 3.66 12.54 8.86
C GLY A 249 3.75 13.83 8.05
N TYR A 250 3.53 13.77 6.75
CA TYR A 250 3.69 14.93 5.86
C TYR A 250 2.55 15.91 5.98
N LYS A 251 1.32 15.48 5.85
CA LYS A 251 0.13 16.35 5.94
C LYS A 251 -0.05 16.98 7.32
N GLU A 252 0.27 16.25 8.39
CA GLU A 252 0.15 16.73 9.76
C GLU A 252 1.21 17.81 10.07
N ILE A 253 2.45 17.60 9.61
CA ILE A 253 3.51 18.58 9.77
C ILE A 253 3.31 19.79 8.85
N LEU A 254 2.75 19.62 7.64
CA LEU A 254 2.33 20.76 6.81
C LEU A 254 1.30 21.63 7.54
N ASP A 255 0.33 21.04 8.22
CA ASP A 255 -0.66 21.82 9.00
C ASP A 255 -0.02 22.59 10.16
N TYR A 256 1.01 22.04 10.81
CA TYR A 256 1.83 22.77 11.77
C TYR A 256 2.59 23.93 11.11
N LEU A 257 3.26 23.68 9.99
CA LEU A 257 4.02 24.72 9.26
C LEU A 257 3.12 25.83 8.66
N ASP A 258 1.86 25.54 8.45
CA ASP A 258 0.82 26.49 8.02
C ASP A 258 0.18 27.24 9.21
N GLY A 259 0.61 26.97 10.46
CA GLY A 259 0.10 27.62 11.66
C GLY A 259 -1.29 27.18 12.09
N LYS A 260 -1.79 26.03 11.60
CA LYS A 260 -3.12 25.51 11.95
C LYS A 260 -3.13 24.80 13.31
N ASN A 261 -2.01 24.20 13.70
CA ASN A 261 -1.84 23.42 14.92
C ASN A 261 -0.46 23.73 15.53
N SER A 262 -0.30 23.51 16.82
CA SER A 262 1.02 23.42 17.46
C SER A 262 1.74 22.12 17.01
N LEU A 263 3.06 22.05 17.21
CA LEU A 263 3.82 20.82 16.94
C LEU A 263 3.33 19.65 17.79
N GLU A 264 3.03 19.89 19.06
CA GLU A 264 2.53 18.89 19.98
C GLU A 264 1.18 18.31 19.52
N GLU A 265 0.27 19.17 19.05
CA GLU A 265 -0.99 18.75 18.47
C GLU A 265 -0.79 17.95 17.18
N ALA A 266 0.10 18.40 16.27
CA ALA A 266 0.42 17.69 15.03
C ALA A 266 0.97 16.28 15.31
N VAL A 267 1.87 16.13 16.27
CA VAL A 267 2.43 14.83 16.70
C VAL A 267 1.33 13.95 17.32
N THR A 268 0.46 14.50 18.13
CA THR A 268 -0.67 13.76 18.73
C THR A 268 -1.63 13.24 17.66
N ILE A 269 -1.96 14.09 16.67
CA ILE A 269 -2.78 13.73 15.52
C ILE A 269 -2.10 12.63 14.70
N LEU A 270 -0.81 12.78 14.42
CA LEU A 270 -0.02 11.79 13.66
C LEU A 270 -0.02 10.42 14.33
N LYS A 271 0.23 10.34 15.65
CA LYS A 271 0.16 9.09 16.41
C LYS A 271 -1.22 8.44 16.30
N ARG A 272 -2.28 9.21 16.53
CA ARG A 272 -3.68 8.75 16.42
C ARG A 272 -3.98 8.21 15.02
N ASP A 273 -3.65 8.98 13.98
CA ASP A 273 -4.00 8.64 12.60
C ASP A 273 -3.17 7.47 12.07
N THR A 274 -1.94 7.29 12.56
CA THR A 274 -1.11 6.11 12.30
C THR A 274 -1.69 4.85 12.95
N ARG A 275 -2.20 4.93 14.18
CA ARG A 275 -2.94 3.80 14.80
C ARG A 275 -4.22 3.46 14.03
N HIS A 276 -4.96 4.46 13.56
CA HIS A 276 -6.12 4.23 12.71
C HIS A 276 -5.74 3.61 11.36
N PHE A 277 -4.61 4.01 10.80
CA PHE A 277 -4.10 3.41 9.58
C PHE A 277 -3.74 1.94 9.77
N ALA A 278 -3.03 1.58 10.83
CA ALA A 278 -2.74 0.20 11.19
C ALA A 278 -4.02 -0.65 11.34
N LYS A 279 -5.06 -0.10 11.98
CA LYS A 279 -6.37 -0.76 12.09
C LYS A 279 -7.02 -1.00 10.72
N ARG A 280 -6.96 0.00 9.81
CA ARG A 280 -7.49 -0.15 8.44
C ARG A 280 -6.72 -1.21 7.65
N GLN A 281 -5.39 -1.28 7.79
CA GLN A 281 -4.57 -2.31 7.18
C GLN A 281 -4.98 -3.71 7.63
N LEU A 282 -5.13 -3.94 8.93
CA LEU A 282 -5.59 -5.23 9.46
C LEU A 282 -7.00 -5.59 8.99
N THR A 283 -7.91 -4.61 8.90
CA THR A 283 -9.25 -4.81 8.36
C THR A 283 -9.20 -5.23 6.89
N TRP A 284 -8.28 -4.68 6.12
CA TRP A 284 -8.05 -5.06 4.74
C TRP A 284 -7.55 -6.51 4.65
N PHE A 285 -6.46 -6.84 5.34
CA PHE A 285 -5.84 -8.16 5.25
C PHE A 285 -6.72 -9.31 5.74
N ARG A 286 -7.69 -9.05 6.63
CA ARG A 286 -8.70 -10.04 7.04
C ARG A 286 -9.69 -10.44 5.94
N ARG A 287 -9.76 -9.68 4.86
CA ARG A 287 -10.63 -9.96 3.70
C ARG A 287 -9.89 -10.66 2.57
N GLU A 288 -8.56 -10.72 2.65
CA GLU A 288 -7.73 -11.38 1.64
C GLU A 288 -7.84 -12.90 1.79
N ARG A 289 -7.76 -13.58 0.63
CA ARG A 289 -7.81 -15.05 0.54
C ARG A 289 -6.41 -15.66 0.67
N ASP A 290 -6.33 -16.92 1.06
CA ASP A 290 -5.08 -17.71 1.12
C ASP A 290 -3.95 -17.06 1.92
N VAL A 291 -4.31 -16.40 3.01
CA VAL A 291 -3.39 -15.65 3.88
C VAL A 291 -2.85 -16.53 4.99
N ASN A 292 -1.54 -16.55 5.14
CA ASN A 292 -0.85 -17.17 6.27
C ASN A 292 -0.58 -16.10 7.32
N TRP A 293 -1.35 -16.11 8.40
CA TRP A 293 -1.15 -15.18 9.52
C TRP A 293 0.02 -15.61 10.38
N ILE A 294 0.95 -14.72 10.63
CA ILE A 294 2.09 -14.91 11.52
C ILE A 294 1.88 -14.01 12.73
N GLN A 295 1.36 -14.60 13.80
CA GLN A 295 1.17 -13.93 15.09
C GLN A 295 2.49 -13.93 15.86
N LYS A 296 3.18 -12.81 15.95
CA LYS A 296 4.53 -12.74 16.53
C LYS A 296 4.60 -13.23 17.98
N GLU A 297 3.52 -13.04 18.73
CA GLU A 297 3.38 -13.51 20.11
C GLU A 297 3.49 -15.05 20.22
N GLU A 298 2.91 -15.79 19.28
CA GLU A 298 2.94 -17.26 19.25
C GLU A 298 4.35 -17.82 19.10
N PHE A 299 5.26 -17.03 18.53
CA PHE A 299 6.68 -17.36 18.37
C PHE A 299 7.56 -16.78 19.47
N GLY A 300 6.98 -16.16 20.50
CA GLY A 300 7.72 -15.48 21.56
C GLY A 300 8.58 -14.30 21.04
N TYR A 301 8.19 -13.71 19.90
CA TYR A 301 8.92 -12.63 19.21
C TYR A 301 10.31 -13.02 18.69
N ASP A 302 10.60 -14.31 18.61
CA ASP A 302 11.84 -14.85 18.07
C ASP A 302 11.80 -14.78 16.55
N GLU A 303 12.65 -13.93 15.97
CA GLU A 303 12.69 -13.69 14.52
C GLU A 303 13.13 -14.93 13.73
N GLU A 304 14.00 -15.79 14.33
CA GLU A 304 14.43 -17.03 13.69
C GLU A 304 13.28 -18.04 13.61
N LYS A 305 12.50 -18.20 14.67
CA LYS A 305 11.32 -19.08 14.66
C LYS A 305 10.27 -18.61 13.67
N ILE A 306 10.06 -17.29 13.57
CA ILE A 306 9.15 -16.69 12.57
C ILE A 306 9.66 -16.98 11.16
N LEU A 307 10.96 -16.83 10.91
CA LEU A 307 11.58 -17.15 9.63
C LEU A 307 11.40 -18.62 9.27
N GLN A 308 11.69 -19.54 10.19
CA GLN A 308 11.54 -20.98 9.96
C GLN A 308 10.09 -21.37 9.66
N ALA A 309 9.12 -20.76 10.34
CA ALA A 309 7.70 -20.98 10.04
C ALA A 309 7.32 -20.52 8.62
N MET A 310 7.82 -19.36 8.19
CA MET A 310 7.60 -18.90 6.82
C MET A 310 8.25 -19.84 5.79
N LEU A 311 9.47 -20.28 6.04
CA LEU A 311 10.18 -21.22 5.15
C LEU A 311 9.46 -22.57 5.04
N ALA A 312 8.93 -23.10 6.12
CA ALA A 312 8.12 -24.33 6.11
C ALA A 312 6.89 -24.20 5.20
N ILE A 313 6.18 -23.07 5.29
CA ILE A 313 5.02 -22.78 4.42
C ILE A 313 5.44 -22.63 2.94
N LEU A 314 6.58 -22.01 2.66
CA LEU A 314 7.08 -21.90 1.29
C LEU A 314 7.40 -23.26 0.67
N LYS A 315 7.97 -24.16 1.46
CA LYS A 315 8.24 -25.54 1.05
C LYS A 315 6.95 -26.33 0.83
N GLU A 316 5.97 -26.23 1.73
CA GLU A 316 4.65 -26.88 1.59
C GLU A 316 3.92 -26.41 0.31
N LYS A 317 4.07 -25.12 -0.04
CA LYS A 317 3.49 -24.54 -1.26
C LYS A 317 4.36 -24.74 -2.52
N GLU A 318 5.44 -25.50 -2.44
CA GLU A 318 6.38 -25.76 -3.54
C GLU A 318 6.93 -24.49 -4.20
N ILE A 319 7.10 -23.41 -3.42
CA ILE A 319 7.67 -22.13 -3.87
C ILE A 319 9.19 -22.18 -3.78
N THR A 320 9.71 -22.89 -2.80
CA THR A 320 11.15 -23.18 -2.61
C THR A 320 11.35 -24.69 -2.45
N ASP A 321 12.57 -25.15 -2.71
CA ASP A 321 12.96 -26.55 -2.52
C ASP A 321 12.97 -26.98 -1.04
#